data_82f3a77dbd2974885c93dceceddc3008
#
_entry.id   82f3a77dbd2974885c93dceceddc3008
#
_cell.length_a   1.000
_cell.length_b   1.000
_cell.length_c   1.000
_cell.angle_alpha   90.00
_cell.angle_beta   90.00
_cell.angle_gamma   90.00
#
_symmetry.space_group_name_H-M   'P 1'
#
loop_
_entity.id
_entity.type
_entity.pdbx_description
1 polymer ?
#
loop_
_entity_poly.entity_id
_entity_poly.type
_entity_poly.pdbx_seq_one_letter_code
_entity_poly.pdbx_strand_id
1 'polypeptide(L)'
;MKLAEEKRRELNRLWKEVLELKAEMERVLNENRVLAERRNSLREKVGELRFEVKKIRDERNIVNEEIRKLRNILADLRKEYQEKLNALRELKREVRERLRAKPNMDKESIEKEISDIDWRIQTSIMSLEEENKLVKRVQSLENQLMFYRKLEAMENEIASLGNEIKRIKDEIASCKNEIAEKIEKNRELRKRMTEYFGEIDRLRAEANELHETYLENKEKLSSLRLKYVELLAKVTAIKKMIREEEEKRKAEALAALKEKIEKEALEKLRRGEKLSFEEFKILIEQGKIKR
;
A
#
# COMPACT_ATOMS: atom_id res chain seq x y z
N MET A 1 -22.40 6.45 -71.73
CA MET A 1 -22.22 7.59 -70.81
C MET A 1 -22.85 7.35 -69.42
N LYS A 2 -24.12 6.96 -69.34
CA LYS A 2 -24.84 6.78 -68.04
C LYS A 2 -24.17 5.80 -67.05
N LEU A 3 -23.69 4.63 -67.51
CA LEU A 3 -23.10 3.60 -66.64
C LEU A 3 -21.79 4.05 -65.91
N ALA A 4 -20.92 4.79 -66.64
CA ALA A 4 -19.68 5.32 -66.08
C ALA A 4 -19.93 6.45 -65.07
N GLU A 5 -20.99 7.25 -65.29
CA GLU A 5 -21.41 8.28 -64.32
C GLU A 5 -22.02 7.68 -63.05
N GLU A 6 -22.81 6.60 -63.16
CA GLU A 6 -23.36 5.86 -62.06
C GLU A 6 -22.24 5.25 -61.18
N LYS A 7 -21.27 4.57 -61.82
CA LYS A 7 -20.10 4.02 -61.09
C LYS A 7 -19.25 5.10 -60.42
N ARG A 8 -19.09 6.26 -61.01
CA ARG A 8 -18.41 7.40 -60.37
C ARG A 8 -19.20 7.98 -59.21
N ARG A 9 -20.52 8.04 -59.26
CA ARG A 9 -21.38 8.44 -58.13
C ARG A 9 -21.30 7.45 -57.01
N GLU A 10 -21.34 6.15 -57.30
CA GLU A 10 -21.17 5.07 -56.36
C GLU A 10 -19.78 5.11 -55.68
N LEU A 11 -18.71 5.34 -56.44
CA LEU A 11 -17.36 5.51 -55.93
C LEU A 11 -17.28 6.68 -54.92
N ASN A 12 -17.88 7.82 -55.25
CA ASN A 12 -17.88 9.00 -54.40
C ASN A 12 -18.66 8.76 -53.09
N ARG A 13 -19.76 7.98 -53.16
CA ARG A 13 -20.53 7.60 -51.99
C ARG A 13 -19.71 6.69 -51.06
N LEU A 14 -19.11 5.64 -51.61
CA LEU A 14 -18.25 4.75 -50.86
C LEU A 14 -17.04 5.44 -50.23
N TRP A 15 -16.44 6.42 -50.93
CA TRP A 15 -15.36 7.23 -50.39
C TRP A 15 -15.80 8.08 -49.18
N LYS A 16 -17.02 8.61 -49.20
CA LYS A 16 -17.57 9.34 -48.02
C LYS A 16 -17.72 8.37 -46.85
N GLU A 17 -18.29 7.20 -47.07
CA GLU A 17 -18.44 6.17 -46.06
C GLU A 17 -17.08 5.71 -45.47
N VAL A 18 -16.06 5.57 -46.30
CA VAL A 18 -14.67 5.26 -45.88
C VAL A 18 -14.09 6.36 -44.99
N LEU A 19 -14.33 7.63 -45.32
CA LEU A 19 -13.85 8.76 -44.53
C LEU A 19 -14.57 8.88 -43.19
N GLU A 20 -15.89 8.65 -43.16
CA GLU A 20 -16.69 8.63 -41.96
C GLU A 20 -16.26 7.51 -40.99
N LEU A 21 -16.06 6.31 -41.54
CA LEU A 21 -15.55 5.18 -40.75
C LEU A 21 -14.15 5.42 -40.20
N LYS A 22 -13.28 6.04 -41.00
CA LYS A 22 -11.94 6.41 -40.56
C LYS A 22 -11.99 7.42 -39.40
N ALA A 23 -12.84 8.42 -39.51
CA ALA A 23 -13.05 9.40 -38.43
C ALA A 23 -13.62 8.78 -37.16
N GLU A 24 -14.57 7.82 -37.30
CA GLU A 24 -15.10 7.08 -36.14
C GLU A 24 -14.02 6.18 -35.49
N MET A 25 -13.19 5.50 -36.27
CA MET A 25 -12.08 4.71 -35.76
C MET A 25 -11.06 5.58 -35.00
N GLU A 26 -10.74 6.77 -35.50
CA GLU A 26 -9.84 7.71 -34.82
C GLU A 26 -10.42 8.22 -33.49
N ARG A 27 -11.74 8.48 -33.44
CA ARG A 27 -12.43 8.84 -32.20
C ARG A 27 -12.34 7.73 -31.16
N VAL A 28 -12.70 6.52 -31.52
CA VAL A 28 -12.63 5.35 -30.61
C VAL A 28 -11.20 5.07 -30.16
N LEU A 29 -10.20 5.24 -31.01
CA LEU A 29 -8.78 5.13 -30.65
C LEU A 29 -8.36 6.17 -29.62
N ASN A 30 -8.75 7.42 -29.81
CA ASN A 30 -8.44 8.49 -28.86
C ASN A 30 -9.15 8.28 -27.52
N GLU A 31 -10.42 7.87 -27.53
CA GLU A 31 -11.14 7.49 -26.32
C GLU A 31 -10.43 6.37 -25.56
N ASN A 32 -10.02 5.32 -26.25
CA ASN A 32 -9.27 4.22 -25.65
C ASN A 32 -7.93 4.65 -25.05
N ARG A 33 -7.25 5.61 -25.67
CA ARG A 33 -6.01 6.16 -25.14
C ARG A 33 -6.26 6.89 -23.82
N VAL A 34 -7.28 7.73 -23.76
CA VAL A 34 -7.66 8.46 -22.54
C VAL A 34 -8.08 7.49 -21.43
N LEU A 35 -8.90 6.49 -21.76
CA LEU A 35 -9.31 5.45 -20.79
C LEU A 35 -8.09 4.67 -20.24
N ALA A 36 -7.14 4.31 -21.10
CA ALA A 36 -5.93 3.61 -20.70
C ALA A 36 -5.03 4.47 -19.80
N GLU A 37 -4.85 5.75 -20.11
CA GLU A 37 -4.09 6.70 -19.29
C GLU A 37 -4.73 6.87 -17.90
N ARG A 38 -6.04 7.10 -17.86
CA ARG A 38 -6.78 7.23 -16.59
C ARG A 38 -6.71 5.96 -15.75
N ARG A 39 -6.95 4.79 -16.35
CA ARG A 39 -6.82 3.50 -15.67
C ARG A 39 -5.41 3.28 -15.09
N ASN A 40 -4.37 3.64 -15.84
CA ASN A 40 -2.98 3.49 -15.40
C ASN A 40 -2.68 4.42 -14.21
N SER A 41 -3.13 5.68 -14.26
CA SER A 41 -3.02 6.62 -13.14
C SER A 41 -3.71 6.11 -11.87
N LEU A 42 -4.91 5.51 -11.99
CA LEU A 42 -5.59 4.88 -10.84
C LEU A 42 -4.79 3.69 -10.28
N ARG A 43 -4.18 2.87 -11.16
CA ARG A 43 -3.33 1.75 -10.72
C ARG A 43 -2.05 2.20 -10.01
N GLU A 44 -1.46 3.31 -10.44
CA GLU A 44 -0.31 3.93 -9.75
C GLU A 44 -0.70 4.38 -8.34
N LYS A 45 -1.82 5.10 -8.20
CA LYS A 45 -2.34 5.50 -6.89
C LYS A 45 -2.62 4.30 -5.98
N VAL A 46 -3.19 3.22 -6.51
CA VAL A 46 -3.36 1.96 -5.77
C VAL A 46 -2.01 1.38 -5.33
N GLY A 47 -0.98 1.50 -6.15
CA GLY A 47 0.39 1.10 -5.82
C GLY A 47 0.96 1.91 -4.64
N GLU A 48 0.81 3.23 -4.68
CA GLU A 48 1.23 4.15 -3.61
C GLU A 48 0.52 3.85 -2.28
N LEU A 49 -0.81 3.71 -2.32
CA LEU A 49 -1.59 3.39 -1.12
C LEU A 49 -1.21 2.02 -0.53
N ARG A 50 -0.92 1.02 -1.36
CA ARG A 50 -0.44 -0.29 -0.88
C ARG A 50 0.92 -0.18 -0.20
N PHE A 51 1.79 0.69 -0.69
CA PHE A 51 3.08 0.95 -0.06
C PHE A 51 2.91 1.63 1.30
N GLU A 52 1.99 2.60 1.41
CA GLU A 52 1.66 3.22 2.70
C GLU A 52 1.02 2.21 3.68
N VAL A 53 0.11 1.35 3.22
CA VAL A 53 -0.44 0.26 4.04
C VAL A 53 0.65 -0.68 4.56
N LYS A 54 1.67 -0.97 3.75
CA LYS A 54 2.81 -1.79 4.18
C LYS A 54 3.60 -1.10 5.29
N LYS A 55 3.92 0.20 5.15
CA LYS A 55 4.59 0.98 6.20
C LYS A 55 3.81 0.97 7.52
N ILE A 56 2.50 1.26 7.46
CA ILE A 56 1.63 1.23 8.65
C ILE A 56 1.61 -0.15 9.29
N ARG A 57 1.60 -1.21 8.49
CA ARG A 57 1.66 -2.60 8.99
C ARG A 57 2.96 -2.87 9.74
N ASP A 58 4.08 -2.41 9.21
CA ASP A 58 5.40 -2.59 9.82
C ASP A 58 5.49 -1.79 11.13
N GLU A 59 5.02 -0.54 11.15
CA GLU A 59 4.91 0.27 12.38
C GLU A 59 4.03 -0.43 13.43
N ARG A 60 2.88 -0.97 13.02
CA ARG A 60 1.99 -1.71 13.92
C ARG A 60 2.65 -2.95 14.49
N ASN A 61 3.46 -3.65 13.71
CA ASN A 61 4.20 -4.82 14.19
C ASN A 61 5.21 -4.42 15.27
N ILE A 62 5.94 -3.31 15.09
CA ILE A 62 6.86 -2.76 16.10
C ILE A 62 6.10 -2.43 17.39
N VAL A 63 4.99 -1.70 17.29
CA VAL A 63 4.16 -1.35 18.46
C VAL A 63 3.63 -2.60 19.18
N ASN A 64 3.24 -3.64 18.44
CA ASN A 64 2.81 -4.90 19.01
C ASN A 64 3.93 -5.61 19.79
N GLU A 65 5.15 -5.60 19.27
CA GLU A 65 6.32 -6.17 19.97
C GLU A 65 6.64 -5.38 21.25
N GLU A 66 6.53 -4.05 21.22
CA GLU A 66 6.69 -3.20 22.40
C GLU A 66 5.63 -3.52 23.47
N ILE A 67 4.36 -3.67 23.05
CA ILE A 67 3.28 -4.08 23.96
C ILE A 67 3.56 -5.44 24.60
N ARG A 68 4.09 -6.40 23.85
CA ARG A 68 4.46 -7.71 24.37
C ARG A 68 5.57 -7.61 25.41
N LYS A 69 6.62 -6.85 25.12
CA LYS A 69 7.71 -6.61 26.08
C LYS A 69 7.23 -5.96 27.36
N LEU A 70 6.42 -4.90 27.26
CA LEU A 70 5.85 -4.23 28.42
C LEU A 70 4.92 -5.15 29.23
N ARG A 71 4.15 -6.02 28.60
CA ARG A 71 3.33 -7.01 29.30
C ARG A 71 4.15 -8.03 30.08
N ASN A 72 5.28 -8.46 29.57
CA ASN A 72 6.21 -9.34 30.28
C ASN A 72 6.79 -8.61 31.50
N ILE A 73 7.30 -7.38 31.34
CA ILE A 73 7.79 -6.54 32.43
C ILE A 73 6.70 -6.35 33.51
N LEU A 74 5.46 -6.07 33.09
CA LEU A 74 4.34 -5.92 34.01
C LEU A 74 4.03 -7.22 34.79
N ALA A 75 4.20 -8.37 34.13
CA ALA A 75 4.02 -9.66 34.82
C ALA A 75 5.12 -9.90 35.87
N ASP A 76 6.38 -9.59 35.52
CA ASP A 76 7.51 -9.73 36.45
C ASP A 76 7.37 -8.75 37.64
N LEU A 77 7.04 -7.49 37.42
CA LEU A 77 6.78 -6.52 38.48
C LEU A 77 5.62 -6.94 39.39
N ARG A 78 4.56 -7.54 38.86
CA ARG A 78 3.44 -8.06 39.69
C ARG A 78 3.89 -9.22 40.54
N LYS A 79 4.75 -10.09 40.04
CA LYS A 79 5.30 -11.22 40.81
C LYS A 79 6.17 -10.69 41.95
N GLU A 80 7.09 -9.78 41.64
CA GLU A 80 7.95 -9.14 42.65
C GLU A 80 7.14 -8.40 43.68
N TYR A 81 6.12 -7.63 43.30
CA TYR A 81 5.19 -6.98 44.22
C TYR A 81 4.55 -7.97 45.18
N GLN A 82 4.09 -9.12 44.69
CA GLN A 82 3.45 -10.14 45.51
C GLN A 82 4.43 -10.81 46.46
N GLU A 83 5.66 -11.06 46.03
CA GLU A 83 6.73 -11.63 46.86
C GLU A 83 7.08 -10.66 48.01
N LYS A 84 7.32 -9.37 47.71
CA LYS A 84 7.61 -8.33 48.70
C LYS A 84 6.44 -8.12 49.68
N LEU A 85 5.20 -8.17 49.17
CA LEU A 85 4.01 -8.05 50.02
C LEU A 85 3.87 -9.22 51.00
N ASN A 86 4.20 -10.43 50.55
CA ASN A 86 4.18 -11.62 51.42
C ASN A 86 5.29 -11.51 52.48
N ALA A 87 6.51 -11.14 52.12
CA ALA A 87 7.61 -10.92 53.05
C ALA A 87 7.24 -9.84 54.11
N LEU A 88 6.63 -8.74 53.69
CA LEU A 88 6.16 -7.70 54.59
C LEU A 88 5.10 -8.24 55.59
N ARG A 89 4.20 -9.11 55.14
CA ARG A 89 3.18 -9.71 55.99
C ARG A 89 3.79 -10.67 57.04
N GLU A 90 4.75 -11.48 56.61
CA GLU A 90 5.48 -12.40 57.50
C GLU A 90 6.26 -11.64 58.55
N LEU A 91 7.03 -10.62 58.14
CA LEU A 91 7.81 -9.81 59.07
C LEU A 91 6.92 -9.06 60.10
N LYS A 92 5.79 -8.50 59.65
CA LYS A 92 4.81 -7.89 60.56
C LYS A 92 4.18 -8.92 61.53
N ARG A 93 4.04 -10.16 61.12
CA ARG A 93 3.59 -11.22 61.98
C ARG A 93 4.64 -11.56 63.06
N GLU A 94 5.90 -11.71 62.63
CA GLU A 94 7.01 -11.94 63.55
C GLU A 94 7.15 -10.81 64.61
N VAL A 95 7.06 -9.56 64.17
CA VAL A 95 7.08 -8.39 65.09
C VAL A 95 5.94 -8.49 66.12
N ARG A 96 4.71 -8.84 65.72
CA ARG A 96 3.57 -8.99 66.62
C ARG A 96 3.79 -10.12 67.63
N GLU A 97 4.35 -11.24 67.22
CA GLU A 97 4.66 -12.38 68.08
C GLU A 97 5.74 -12.02 69.09
N ARG A 98 6.82 -11.30 68.65
CA ARG A 98 7.85 -10.81 69.55
C ARG A 98 7.34 -9.78 70.56
N LEU A 99 6.48 -8.87 70.17
CA LEU A 99 5.87 -7.87 71.07
C LEU A 99 5.07 -8.50 72.21
N ARG A 100 4.55 -9.75 72.09
CA ARG A 100 3.92 -10.47 73.17
C ARG A 100 4.91 -10.86 74.25
N ALA A 101 6.19 -10.98 73.93
CA ALA A 101 7.27 -11.30 74.86
C ALA A 101 8.06 -10.04 75.27
N LYS A 102 7.44 -8.86 75.15
CA LYS A 102 8.10 -7.56 75.47
C LYS A 102 8.54 -7.54 76.95
N PRO A 103 9.81 -7.15 77.26
CA PRO A 103 10.27 -6.92 78.62
C PRO A 103 9.38 -5.90 79.39
N ASN A 104 9.32 -5.99 80.69
CA ASN A 104 8.55 -5.05 81.48
C ASN A 104 9.16 -3.63 81.56
N MET A 105 10.46 -3.50 81.32
CA MET A 105 11.18 -2.20 81.32
C MET A 105 11.25 -1.69 79.94
N ASP A 106 11.13 -0.36 79.73
CA ASP A 106 11.31 0.30 78.51
C ASP A 106 12.80 0.45 78.14
N LYS A 107 13.13 0.57 76.83
CA LYS A 107 14.51 0.65 76.27
C LYS A 107 15.35 1.72 76.98
N GLU A 108 14.79 2.91 77.14
CA GLU A 108 15.49 4.07 77.70
C GLU A 108 15.80 3.81 79.19
N SER A 109 14.87 3.18 79.96
CA SER A 109 15.04 2.81 81.38
C SER A 109 16.12 1.74 81.52
N ILE A 110 16.21 0.77 80.61
CA ILE A 110 17.25 -0.26 80.63
C ILE A 110 18.62 0.36 80.30
N GLU A 111 18.74 1.21 79.33
CA GLU A 111 20.00 1.91 78.93
C GLU A 111 20.47 2.76 80.07
N LYS A 112 19.59 3.48 80.75
CA LYS A 112 19.91 4.27 81.96
C LYS A 112 20.38 3.42 83.10
N GLU A 113 19.65 2.31 83.42
CA GLU A 113 20.06 1.41 84.47
C GLU A 113 21.42 0.76 84.21
N ILE A 114 21.72 0.39 83.01
CA ILE A 114 23.07 -0.10 82.60
C ILE A 114 24.13 0.97 82.88
N SER A 115 23.90 2.17 82.40
CA SER A 115 24.83 3.29 82.59
C SER A 115 25.07 3.62 84.05
N ASP A 116 24.01 3.61 84.86
CA ASP A 116 24.11 3.84 86.31
C ASP A 116 24.90 2.72 87.03
N ILE A 117 24.68 1.45 86.63
CA ILE A 117 25.43 0.32 87.21
C ILE A 117 26.88 0.33 86.78
N ASP A 118 27.20 0.63 85.47
CA ASP A 118 28.56 0.74 84.99
C ASP A 118 29.31 1.87 85.68
N TRP A 119 28.66 3.02 85.88
CA TRP A 119 29.26 4.16 86.61
C TRP A 119 29.54 3.76 88.04
N ARG A 120 28.62 3.02 88.70
CA ARG A 120 28.79 2.53 90.08
C ARG A 120 29.92 1.51 90.18
N ILE A 121 30.07 0.57 89.24
CA ILE A 121 31.19 -0.39 89.23
C ILE A 121 32.53 0.34 89.07
N GLN A 122 32.59 1.43 88.28
CA GLN A 122 33.82 2.18 88.03
C GLN A 122 34.21 3.12 89.19
N THR A 123 33.24 3.62 89.97
CA THR A 123 33.51 4.69 90.93
C THR A 123 33.43 4.21 92.38
N SER A 124 32.88 3.11 92.69
CA SER A 124 32.68 2.64 94.05
C SER A 124 33.56 1.46 94.44
N ILE A 125 34.17 1.48 95.61
CA ILE A 125 34.88 0.34 96.17
C ILE A 125 33.82 -0.65 96.74
N MET A 126 33.72 -1.85 96.18
CA MET A 126 32.74 -2.85 96.55
C MET A 126 33.39 -4.21 96.69
N SER A 127 32.66 -5.13 97.35
CA SER A 127 33.08 -6.54 97.48
C SER A 127 32.96 -7.27 96.13
N LEU A 128 33.79 -8.29 95.89
CA LEU A 128 33.74 -9.16 94.71
C LEU A 128 32.35 -9.79 94.49
N GLU A 129 31.64 -10.08 95.55
CA GLU A 129 30.28 -10.63 95.49
C GLU A 129 29.24 -9.63 95.00
N GLU A 130 29.37 -8.36 95.38
CA GLU A 130 28.51 -7.26 94.91
C GLU A 130 28.77 -6.92 93.46
N GLU A 131 30.04 -6.86 93.06
CA GLU A 131 30.46 -6.64 91.69
C GLU A 131 29.89 -7.75 90.78
N ASN A 132 30.03 -9.02 91.14
CA ASN A 132 29.46 -10.14 90.44
C ASN A 132 27.92 -10.08 90.32
N LYS A 133 27.23 -9.58 91.31
CA LYS A 133 25.75 -9.38 91.27
C LYS A 133 25.41 -8.28 90.25
N LEU A 134 26.13 -7.16 90.26
CA LEU A 134 25.92 -6.07 89.33
C LEU A 134 26.25 -6.47 87.87
N VAL A 135 27.35 -7.21 87.65
CA VAL A 135 27.68 -7.77 86.34
C VAL A 135 26.58 -8.70 85.82
N LYS A 136 26.07 -9.59 86.61
CA LYS A 136 24.93 -10.46 86.24
C LYS A 136 23.69 -9.63 85.91
N ARG A 137 23.43 -8.55 86.67
CA ARG A 137 22.31 -7.64 86.40
C ARG A 137 22.49 -6.94 85.05
N VAL A 138 23.70 -6.40 84.73
CA VAL A 138 24.01 -5.81 83.44
C VAL A 138 23.80 -6.81 82.31
N GLN A 139 24.32 -8.05 82.46
CA GLN A 139 24.11 -9.09 81.39
C GLN A 139 22.59 -9.38 81.17
N SER A 140 21.78 -9.39 82.24
CA SER A 140 20.32 -9.55 82.14
C SER A 140 19.68 -8.38 81.41
N LEU A 141 20.11 -7.12 81.66
CA LEU A 141 19.63 -5.92 81.05
C LEU A 141 20.08 -5.83 79.57
N GLU A 142 21.32 -6.22 79.29
CA GLU A 142 21.82 -6.29 77.90
C GLU A 142 21.02 -7.30 77.03
N ASN A 143 20.64 -8.45 77.65
CA ASN A 143 19.79 -9.38 76.92
C ASN A 143 18.39 -8.80 76.61
N GLN A 144 17.84 -7.97 77.55
CA GLN A 144 16.61 -7.22 77.26
C GLN A 144 16.82 -6.11 76.18
N LEU A 145 17.97 -5.42 76.24
CA LEU A 145 18.31 -4.41 75.23
C LEU A 145 18.47 -5.03 73.85
N MET A 146 19.07 -6.23 73.76
CA MET A 146 19.10 -7.00 72.50
C MET A 146 17.75 -7.25 71.87
N PHE A 147 16.72 -7.47 72.75
CA PHE A 147 15.34 -7.63 72.26
C PHE A 147 14.87 -6.37 71.54
N TYR A 148 15.08 -5.19 72.10
CA TYR A 148 14.67 -3.91 71.46
C TYR A 148 15.47 -3.60 70.25
N ARG A 149 16.80 -3.84 70.22
CA ARG A 149 17.63 -3.67 68.99
C ARG A 149 17.13 -4.57 67.84
N LYS A 150 16.76 -5.80 68.11
CA LYS A 150 16.18 -6.69 67.13
C LYS A 150 14.83 -6.20 66.63
N LEU A 151 13.97 -5.70 67.52
CA LEU A 151 12.69 -5.12 67.17
C LEU A 151 12.85 -3.90 66.26
N GLU A 152 13.74 -2.98 66.61
CA GLU A 152 14.06 -1.79 65.83
C GLU A 152 14.63 -2.14 64.44
N ALA A 153 15.50 -3.15 64.34
CA ALA A 153 15.99 -3.65 63.06
C ALA A 153 14.83 -4.18 62.18
N MET A 154 13.90 -4.94 62.74
CA MET A 154 12.72 -5.45 62.00
C MET A 154 11.76 -4.32 61.57
N GLU A 155 11.59 -3.28 62.43
CA GLU A 155 10.77 -2.12 62.05
C GLU A 155 11.40 -1.32 60.93
N ASN A 156 12.72 -1.16 60.91
CA ASN A 156 13.47 -0.53 59.83
C ASN A 156 13.34 -1.35 58.51
N GLU A 157 13.38 -2.70 58.63
CA GLU A 157 13.19 -3.58 57.45
C GLU A 157 11.75 -3.48 56.93
N ILE A 158 10.73 -3.41 57.80
CA ILE A 158 9.32 -3.15 57.42
C ILE A 158 9.19 -1.82 56.70
N ALA A 159 9.84 -0.76 57.14
CA ALA A 159 9.82 0.54 56.51
C ALA A 159 10.50 0.51 55.12
N SER A 160 11.65 -0.17 55.00
CA SER A 160 12.35 -0.39 53.76
C SER A 160 11.50 -1.15 52.75
N LEU A 161 10.95 -2.32 53.13
CA LEU A 161 10.03 -3.12 52.30
C LEU A 161 8.79 -2.31 51.90
N GLY A 162 8.26 -1.48 52.78
CA GLY A 162 7.14 -0.59 52.50
C GLY A 162 7.44 0.41 51.38
N ASN A 163 8.65 1.00 51.41
CA ASN A 163 9.11 1.91 50.37
C ASN A 163 9.34 1.20 49.02
N GLU A 164 9.93 0.00 49.06
CA GLU A 164 10.11 -0.81 47.83
C GLU A 164 8.76 -1.18 47.18
N ILE A 165 7.80 -1.64 48.01
CA ILE A 165 6.44 -1.97 47.54
C ILE A 165 5.77 -0.76 46.92
N LYS A 166 5.96 0.45 47.45
CA LYS A 166 5.44 1.68 46.90
C LYS A 166 6.05 1.97 45.53
N ARG A 167 7.39 1.87 45.41
CA ARG A 167 8.10 2.05 44.13
C ARG A 167 7.61 1.08 43.08
N ILE A 168 7.54 -0.23 43.38
CA ILE A 168 7.07 -1.22 42.43
C ILE A 168 5.61 -0.94 42.01
N LYS A 169 4.77 -0.47 42.91
CA LYS A 169 3.40 -0.08 42.62
C LYS A 169 3.33 1.09 41.63
N ASP A 170 4.21 2.08 41.81
CA ASP A 170 4.31 3.24 40.89
C ASP A 170 4.83 2.81 39.53
N GLU A 171 5.82 1.92 39.47
CA GLU A 171 6.33 1.33 38.23
C GLU A 171 5.25 0.49 37.51
N ILE A 172 4.44 -0.29 38.22
CA ILE A 172 3.29 -1.00 37.66
C ILE A 172 2.28 -0.02 37.04
N ALA A 173 2.02 1.11 37.71
CA ALA A 173 1.11 2.14 37.19
C ALA A 173 1.65 2.78 35.92
N SER A 174 2.93 3.17 35.90
CA SER A 174 3.60 3.70 34.71
C SER A 174 3.54 2.73 33.55
N CYS A 175 3.94 1.48 33.76
CA CYS A 175 3.93 0.43 32.74
C CYS A 175 2.51 0.18 32.15
N LYS A 176 1.47 0.24 32.98
CA LYS A 176 0.07 0.14 32.52
C LYS A 176 -0.31 1.31 31.63
N ASN A 177 0.08 2.54 31.98
CA ASN A 177 -0.20 3.74 31.19
C ASN A 177 0.51 3.65 29.83
N GLU A 178 1.78 3.25 29.80
CA GLU A 178 2.52 3.04 28.57
C GLU A 178 1.86 1.99 27.66
N ILE A 179 1.41 0.87 28.24
CA ILE A 179 0.67 -0.15 27.49
C ILE A 179 -0.62 0.44 26.90
N ALA A 180 -1.36 1.25 27.67
CA ALA A 180 -2.59 1.86 27.21
C ALA A 180 -2.35 2.83 26.05
N GLU A 181 -1.32 3.67 26.12
CA GLU A 181 -0.91 4.58 25.04
C GLU A 181 -0.52 3.80 23.75
N LYS A 182 0.27 2.73 23.90
CA LYS A 182 0.66 1.88 22.77
C LYS A 182 -0.54 1.16 22.13
N ILE A 183 -1.52 0.73 22.94
CA ILE A 183 -2.75 0.12 22.43
C ILE A 183 -3.57 1.14 21.64
N GLU A 184 -3.68 2.39 22.10
CA GLU A 184 -4.41 3.43 21.37
C GLU A 184 -3.70 3.76 20.05
N LYS A 185 -2.37 3.90 20.08
CA LYS A 185 -1.58 4.06 18.83
C LYS A 185 -1.82 2.91 17.85
N ASN A 186 -1.85 1.67 18.34
CA ASN A 186 -2.14 0.50 17.50
C ASN A 186 -3.54 0.56 16.88
N ARG A 187 -4.51 1.06 17.63
CA ARG A 187 -5.89 1.26 17.19
C ARG A 187 -5.99 2.32 16.10
N GLU A 188 -5.30 3.44 16.26
CA GLU A 188 -5.21 4.49 15.23
C GLU A 188 -4.57 3.98 13.92
N LEU A 189 -3.45 3.26 14.03
CA LEU A 189 -2.79 2.65 12.88
C LEU A 189 -3.72 1.66 12.15
N ARG A 190 -4.48 0.86 12.90
CA ARG A 190 -5.48 -0.05 12.33
C ARG A 190 -6.60 0.72 11.61
N LYS A 191 -7.08 1.82 12.18
CA LYS A 191 -8.11 2.66 11.57
C LYS A 191 -7.62 3.23 10.22
N ARG A 192 -6.45 3.85 10.20
CA ARG A 192 -5.83 4.36 8.96
C ARG A 192 -5.67 3.27 7.89
N MET A 193 -5.22 2.08 8.30
CA MET A 193 -5.08 0.96 7.39
C MET A 193 -6.43 0.54 6.79
N THR A 194 -7.52 0.55 7.56
CA THR A 194 -8.87 0.24 7.07
C THR A 194 -9.36 1.31 6.09
N GLU A 195 -9.09 2.59 6.35
CA GLU A 195 -9.43 3.70 5.45
C GLU A 195 -8.70 3.55 4.10
N TYR A 196 -7.40 3.27 4.11
CA TYR A 196 -6.64 3.03 2.88
C TYR A 196 -7.11 1.79 2.11
N PHE A 197 -7.51 0.71 2.77
CA PHE A 197 -8.12 -0.43 2.08
C PHE A 197 -9.43 -0.07 1.41
N GLY A 198 -10.29 0.71 2.08
CA GLY A 198 -11.53 1.20 1.48
C GLY A 198 -11.28 2.07 0.24
N GLU A 199 -10.25 2.93 0.27
CA GLU A 199 -9.85 3.75 -0.88
C GLU A 199 -9.28 2.90 -2.02
N ILE A 200 -8.41 1.95 -1.71
CA ILE A 200 -7.87 0.98 -2.68
C ILE A 200 -8.99 0.24 -3.41
N ASP A 201 -10.00 -0.23 -2.69
CA ASP A 201 -11.09 -0.99 -3.28
C ASP A 201 -11.96 -0.12 -4.19
N ARG A 202 -12.20 1.16 -3.82
CA ARG A 202 -12.88 2.14 -4.69
C ARG A 202 -12.10 2.42 -5.98
N LEU A 203 -10.80 2.72 -5.85
CA LEU A 203 -9.96 2.99 -7.02
C LEU A 203 -9.82 1.77 -7.95
N ARG A 204 -9.83 0.57 -7.40
CA ARG A 204 -9.84 -0.68 -8.18
C ARG A 204 -11.16 -0.87 -8.91
N ALA A 205 -12.30 -0.61 -8.26
CA ALA A 205 -13.60 -0.69 -8.91
C ALA A 205 -13.67 0.29 -10.09
N GLU A 206 -13.28 1.56 -9.90
CA GLU A 206 -13.22 2.55 -10.98
C GLU A 206 -12.27 2.13 -12.11
N ALA A 207 -11.08 1.59 -11.78
CA ALA A 207 -10.13 1.11 -12.78
C ALA A 207 -10.66 -0.10 -13.57
N ASN A 208 -11.48 -0.95 -12.95
CA ASN A 208 -12.12 -2.09 -13.63
C ASN A 208 -13.22 -1.63 -14.58
N GLU A 209 -14.09 -0.69 -14.17
CA GLU A 209 -15.11 -0.10 -15.04
C GLU A 209 -14.49 0.54 -16.30
N LEU A 210 -13.41 1.32 -16.11
CA LEU A 210 -12.65 1.89 -17.24
C LEU A 210 -12.03 0.81 -18.13
N HIS A 211 -11.64 -0.30 -17.55
CA HIS A 211 -11.08 -1.43 -18.31
C HIS A 211 -12.15 -2.16 -19.13
N GLU A 212 -13.34 -2.35 -18.60
CA GLU A 212 -14.48 -2.92 -19.31
C GLU A 212 -14.85 -2.04 -20.52
N THR A 213 -15.03 -0.75 -20.30
CA THR A 213 -15.29 0.22 -21.39
C THR A 213 -14.17 0.22 -22.45
N TYR A 214 -12.90 0.10 -22.03
CA TYR A 214 -11.78 -0.04 -22.92
C TYR A 214 -11.86 -1.31 -23.79
N LEU A 215 -12.30 -2.43 -23.24
CA LEU A 215 -12.46 -3.69 -23.96
C LEU A 215 -13.60 -3.60 -24.97
N GLU A 216 -14.76 -3.04 -24.58
CA GLU A 216 -15.88 -2.79 -25.49
C GLU A 216 -15.48 -1.92 -26.67
N ASN A 217 -14.78 -0.83 -26.43
CA ASN A 217 -14.25 0.04 -27.49
C ASN A 217 -13.24 -0.68 -28.40
N LYS A 218 -12.44 -1.61 -27.85
CA LYS A 218 -11.52 -2.44 -28.64
C LYS A 218 -12.26 -3.39 -29.58
N GLU A 219 -13.34 -4.00 -29.12
CA GLU A 219 -14.20 -4.83 -29.95
C GLU A 219 -14.88 -4.00 -31.03
N LYS A 220 -15.43 -2.83 -30.68
CA LYS A 220 -16.00 -1.89 -31.64
C LYS A 220 -14.98 -1.48 -32.70
N LEU A 221 -13.75 -1.16 -32.29
CA LEU A 221 -12.67 -0.82 -33.22
C LEU A 221 -12.34 -1.98 -34.17
N SER A 222 -12.34 -3.21 -33.69
CA SER A 222 -12.14 -4.41 -34.51
C SER A 222 -13.22 -4.55 -35.59
N SER A 223 -14.49 -4.36 -35.21
CA SER A 223 -15.62 -4.42 -36.15
C SER A 223 -15.56 -3.29 -37.19
N LEU A 224 -15.20 -2.07 -36.79
CA LEU A 224 -15.04 -0.94 -37.70
C LEU A 224 -13.88 -1.17 -38.69
N ARG A 225 -12.77 -1.78 -38.26
CA ARG A 225 -11.66 -2.16 -39.13
C ARG A 225 -12.06 -3.17 -40.19
N LEU A 226 -12.84 -4.16 -39.85
CA LEU A 226 -13.36 -5.12 -40.83
C LEU A 226 -14.21 -4.41 -41.90
N LYS A 227 -15.18 -3.58 -41.48
CA LYS A 227 -16.02 -2.78 -42.39
C LYS A 227 -15.20 -1.88 -43.27
N TYR A 228 -14.16 -1.23 -42.73
CA TYR A 228 -13.25 -0.36 -43.46
C TYR A 228 -12.51 -1.14 -44.56
N VAL A 229 -11.99 -2.33 -44.27
CA VAL A 229 -11.30 -3.17 -45.28
C VAL A 229 -12.26 -3.61 -46.38
N GLU A 230 -13.50 -4.01 -46.02
CA GLU A 230 -14.53 -4.40 -46.99
C GLU A 230 -14.90 -3.24 -47.93
N LEU A 231 -15.07 -2.02 -47.41
CA LEU A 231 -15.37 -0.86 -48.20
C LEU A 231 -14.18 -0.46 -49.11
N LEU A 232 -12.95 -0.56 -48.61
CA LEU A 232 -11.77 -0.34 -49.46
C LEU A 232 -11.67 -1.36 -50.61
N ALA A 233 -12.00 -2.61 -50.35
CA ALA A 233 -12.04 -3.63 -51.40
C ALA A 233 -13.09 -3.28 -52.47
N LYS A 234 -14.28 -2.81 -52.09
CA LYS A 234 -15.32 -2.35 -53.03
C LYS A 234 -14.84 -1.13 -53.83
N VAL A 235 -14.24 -0.14 -53.19
CA VAL A 235 -13.68 1.05 -53.81
C VAL A 235 -12.61 0.69 -54.83
N THR A 236 -11.70 -0.22 -54.51
CA THR A 236 -10.65 -0.68 -55.44
C THR A 236 -11.22 -1.45 -56.61
N ALA A 237 -12.22 -2.29 -56.43
CA ALA A 237 -12.92 -3.02 -57.49
C ALA A 237 -13.61 -2.04 -58.47
N ILE A 238 -14.36 -1.07 -57.98
CA ILE A 238 -15.03 -0.08 -58.82
C ILE A 238 -14.02 0.78 -59.57
N LYS A 239 -12.92 1.23 -58.93
CA LYS A 239 -11.84 1.95 -59.60
C LYS A 239 -11.24 1.15 -60.75
N LYS A 240 -11.01 -0.14 -60.57
CA LYS A 240 -10.50 -1.04 -61.60
C LYS A 240 -11.47 -1.12 -62.77
N MET A 241 -12.75 -1.30 -62.51
CA MET A 241 -13.80 -1.35 -63.55
C MET A 241 -13.90 -0.05 -64.34
N ILE A 242 -13.80 1.11 -63.66
CA ILE A 242 -13.81 2.40 -64.36
C ILE A 242 -12.59 2.53 -65.29
N ARG A 243 -11.40 2.14 -64.84
CA ARG A 243 -10.19 2.17 -65.66
C ARG A 243 -10.29 1.28 -66.89
N GLU A 244 -10.74 0.04 -66.70
CA GLU A 244 -10.95 -0.91 -67.81
C GLU A 244 -11.96 -0.38 -68.84
N GLU A 245 -13.04 0.29 -68.40
CA GLU A 245 -13.97 0.93 -69.32
C GLU A 245 -13.39 2.15 -70.05
N GLU A 246 -12.59 2.97 -69.35
CA GLU A 246 -11.92 4.11 -69.96
C GLU A 246 -10.89 3.66 -70.98
N GLU A 247 -10.14 2.58 -70.69
CA GLU A 247 -9.18 2.00 -71.64
C GLU A 247 -9.90 1.42 -72.91
N LYS A 248 -11.00 0.69 -72.68
CA LYS A 248 -11.82 0.18 -73.81
C LYS A 248 -12.32 1.34 -74.71
N ARG A 249 -12.90 2.38 -74.05
CA ARG A 249 -13.39 3.54 -74.82
C ARG A 249 -12.27 4.26 -75.57
N LYS A 250 -11.07 4.39 -75.03
CA LYS A 250 -9.90 4.98 -75.74
C LYS A 250 -9.51 4.08 -76.88
N ALA A 251 -9.50 2.76 -76.70
CA ALA A 251 -9.18 1.83 -77.79
C ALA A 251 -10.23 1.89 -78.92
N GLU A 252 -11.54 1.89 -78.52
CA GLU A 252 -12.64 2.03 -79.51
C GLU A 252 -12.59 3.38 -80.27
N ALA A 253 -12.33 4.47 -79.52
CA ALA A 253 -12.19 5.79 -80.21
C ALA A 253 -10.99 5.86 -81.16
N LEU A 254 -9.88 5.26 -80.72
CA LEU A 254 -8.70 5.13 -81.61
C LEU A 254 -8.96 4.26 -82.83
N ALA A 255 -9.67 3.16 -82.70
CA ALA A 255 -10.10 2.25 -83.78
C ALA A 255 -11.01 2.99 -84.73
N ALA A 256 -12.03 3.70 -84.22
CA ALA A 256 -12.98 4.49 -85.03
C ALA A 256 -12.28 5.64 -85.76
N LEU A 257 -11.26 6.29 -85.15
CA LEU A 257 -10.46 7.31 -85.77
C LEU A 257 -9.62 6.71 -86.89
N LYS A 258 -8.96 5.59 -86.67
CA LYS A 258 -8.23 4.84 -87.67
C LYS A 258 -9.11 4.43 -88.85
N GLU A 259 -10.31 3.95 -88.57
CA GLU A 259 -11.30 3.54 -89.63
C GLU A 259 -11.76 4.75 -90.44
N LYS A 260 -11.96 5.96 -89.85
CA LYS A 260 -12.28 7.19 -90.54
C LYS A 260 -11.13 7.61 -91.45
N ILE A 261 -9.91 7.68 -90.92
CA ILE A 261 -8.71 8.06 -91.70
C ILE A 261 -8.51 7.03 -92.79
N GLU A 262 -8.76 5.75 -92.58
CA GLU A 262 -8.67 4.74 -93.63
C GLU A 262 -9.68 4.98 -94.77
N LYS A 263 -10.94 5.28 -94.46
CA LYS A 263 -11.97 5.59 -95.44
C LYS A 263 -11.64 6.80 -96.24
N GLU A 264 -11.19 7.89 -95.58
CA GLU A 264 -10.74 9.11 -96.22
C GLU A 264 -9.50 8.89 -97.11
N ALA A 265 -8.53 8.12 -96.63
CA ALA A 265 -7.34 7.77 -97.39
C ALA A 265 -7.62 6.90 -98.61
N LEU A 266 -8.54 5.94 -98.50
CA LEU A 266 -9.00 5.14 -99.69
C LEU A 266 -9.75 5.98 -100.70
N GLU A 267 -10.56 6.96 -100.24
CA GLU A 267 -11.21 7.90 -101.19
C GLU A 267 -10.21 8.80 -101.93
N LYS A 268 -9.18 9.33 -101.22
CA LYS A 268 -8.11 10.08 -101.78
C LYS A 268 -7.28 9.31 -102.83
N LEU A 269 -7.00 8.04 -102.49
CA LEU A 269 -6.30 7.13 -103.41
C LEU A 269 -7.13 6.89 -104.72
N ARG A 270 -8.48 6.72 -104.58
CA ARG A 270 -9.38 6.58 -105.75
C ARG A 270 -9.43 7.85 -106.57
N ARG A 271 -9.25 9.05 -106.01
CA ARG A 271 -9.25 10.34 -106.67
C ARG A 271 -7.88 10.73 -107.27
N GLY A 272 -6.85 9.91 -106.98
CA GLY A 272 -5.47 10.25 -107.47
C GLY A 272 -4.80 11.36 -106.66
N GLU A 273 -5.29 11.70 -105.46
CA GLU A 273 -4.76 12.75 -104.64
C GLU A 273 -3.57 12.25 -103.75
N LYS A 274 -2.67 13.16 -103.36
CA LYS A 274 -1.52 12.79 -102.50
C LYS A 274 -1.97 12.45 -101.10
N LEU A 275 -1.55 11.25 -100.58
CA LEU A 275 -1.79 10.81 -99.22
C LEU A 275 -0.78 11.44 -98.28
N SER A 276 -1.24 11.75 -97.01
CA SER A 276 -0.34 12.13 -95.91
C SER A 276 0.43 10.91 -95.43
N PHE A 277 1.55 11.11 -94.74
CA PHE A 277 2.36 10.02 -94.19
C PHE A 277 1.59 9.15 -93.19
N GLU A 278 0.72 9.76 -92.41
CA GLU A 278 -0.13 9.03 -91.44
C GLU A 278 -1.21 8.18 -92.13
N GLU A 279 -1.87 8.71 -93.15
CA GLU A 279 -2.84 8.00 -93.97
C GLU A 279 -2.20 6.81 -94.67
N PHE A 280 -1.01 6.99 -95.24
CA PHE A 280 -0.26 5.93 -95.86
C PHE A 280 0.18 4.84 -94.87
N LYS A 281 0.64 5.20 -93.70
CA LYS A 281 1.01 4.25 -92.62
C LYS A 281 -0.16 3.38 -92.19
N ILE A 282 -1.33 3.97 -92.04
CA ILE A 282 -2.55 3.24 -91.64
C ILE A 282 -2.99 2.25 -92.75
N LEU A 283 -2.93 2.59 -93.99
CA LEU A 283 -3.24 1.69 -95.10
C LEU A 283 -2.26 0.51 -95.22
N ILE A 284 -0.98 0.71 -94.89
CA ILE A 284 0.04 -0.36 -94.84
C ILE A 284 -0.19 -1.25 -93.62
N GLU A 285 -0.48 -0.72 -92.45
CA GLU A 285 -0.78 -1.51 -91.22
C GLU A 285 -1.98 -2.38 -91.48
N GLN A 286 -2.93 -1.97 -92.28
CA GLN A 286 -4.13 -2.77 -92.64
C GLN A 286 -3.96 -3.68 -93.83
N GLY A 287 -2.77 -3.68 -94.48
CA GLY A 287 -2.46 -4.61 -95.57
C GLY A 287 -3.18 -4.29 -96.88
N LYS A 288 -3.69 -3.04 -97.09
CA LYS A 288 -4.44 -2.61 -98.29
C LYS A 288 -3.54 -2.00 -99.34
N ILE A 289 -2.33 -1.68 -99.06
CA ILE A 289 -1.26 -1.28 -99.94
C ILE A 289 -0.03 -2.14 -99.63
N LYS A 290 0.52 -2.83 -100.65
CA LYS A 290 1.82 -3.50 -100.53
C LYS A 290 2.96 -2.50 -100.59
N ARG A 291 4.01 -2.65 -99.82
CA ARG A 291 5.22 -1.90 -99.87
C ARG A 291 5.81 -1.92 -101.28
#